data_4f08967a08e8c65a0dd0e3818c345a19
#
_entry.id   4f08967a08e8c65a0dd0e3818c345a19
#
_cell.length_a   1.000
_cell.length_b   1.000
_cell.length_c   1.000
_cell.angle_alpha   90.00
_cell.angle_beta   90.00
_cell.angle_gamma   90.00
#
_symmetry.space_group_name_H-M   'P 1'
#
loop_
_entity.id
_entity.type
_entity.pdbx_description
1 polymer ?
#
loop_
_entity_poly.entity_id
_entity_poly.type
_entity_poly.pdbx_seq_one_letter_code
_entity_poly.pdbx_strand_id
1 'polypeptide(L)'
;MIIAVILSSLTAIHTYAQETHKTIDDMEKKRMEYRKPDSTPGMCAKQPMEADGFVRLSKIEVFPQFLEEYMKYATEVGEISLRTESGVLTMYAVGEKENPCKVTILETYASHAAYEKHIASEHFQKYKQGTLHMVKSLVLSDQTPLNPANKLNNFMQ
;
A
#
# COMPACT_ATOMS: atom_id res chain seq x y z
N MET A 1 -32.42 -40.72 13.49
CA MET A 1 -31.51 -40.45 12.35
C MET A 1 -31.26 -38.97 12.08
N ILE A 2 -32.03 -38.03 12.60
CA ILE A 2 -31.90 -36.58 12.32
C ILE A 2 -30.80 -35.89 13.19
N ILE A 3 -30.53 -36.41 14.40
CA ILE A 3 -29.59 -35.80 15.35
C ILE A 3 -28.10 -35.94 14.88
N ALA A 4 -27.76 -37.03 14.19
CA ALA A 4 -26.41 -37.30 13.72
C ALA A 4 -25.96 -36.34 12.55
N VAL A 5 -26.90 -35.90 11.74
CA VAL A 5 -26.60 -34.99 10.61
C VAL A 5 -26.34 -33.55 11.10
N ILE A 6 -27.03 -33.13 12.18
CA ILE A 6 -26.84 -31.79 12.73
C ILE A 6 -25.49 -31.64 13.46
N LEU A 7 -25.03 -32.69 14.12
CA LEU A 7 -23.70 -32.71 14.79
C LEU A 7 -22.55 -32.68 13.78
N SER A 8 -22.67 -33.32 12.64
CA SER A 8 -21.63 -33.32 11.59
C SER A 8 -21.52 -31.95 10.89
N SER A 9 -22.62 -31.23 10.73
CA SER A 9 -22.60 -29.89 10.13
C SER A 9 -22.01 -28.85 11.08
N LEU A 10 -22.26 -28.94 12.38
CA LEU A 10 -21.68 -28.02 13.38
C LEU A 10 -20.16 -28.23 13.53
N THR A 11 -19.67 -29.45 13.48
CA THR A 11 -18.23 -29.72 13.52
C THR A 11 -17.52 -29.21 12.27
N ALA A 12 -18.11 -29.38 11.09
CA ALA A 12 -17.54 -28.86 9.83
C ALA A 12 -17.46 -27.31 9.81
N ILE A 13 -18.49 -26.62 10.30
CA ILE A 13 -18.50 -25.16 10.41
C ILE A 13 -17.43 -24.69 11.41
N HIS A 14 -17.28 -25.40 12.54
CA HIS A 14 -16.28 -25.05 13.55
C HIS A 14 -14.86 -25.25 13.03
N THR A 15 -14.60 -26.32 12.31
CA THR A 15 -13.30 -26.60 11.70
C THR A 15 -12.97 -25.57 10.61
N TYR A 16 -13.94 -25.20 9.78
CA TYR A 16 -13.76 -24.18 8.75
C TYR A 16 -13.46 -22.79 9.36
N ALA A 17 -14.15 -22.42 10.43
CA ALA A 17 -13.89 -21.18 11.16
C ALA A 17 -12.50 -21.17 11.81
N GLN A 18 -12.02 -22.28 12.34
CA GLN A 18 -10.67 -22.40 12.90
C GLN A 18 -9.57 -22.33 11.84
N GLU A 19 -9.79 -22.94 10.67
CA GLU A 19 -8.84 -22.87 9.55
C GLU A 19 -8.74 -21.45 8.98
N THR A 20 -9.87 -20.74 8.84
CA THR A 20 -9.87 -19.34 8.39
C THR A 20 -9.20 -18.42 9.39
N HIS A 21 -9.43 -18.57 10.70
CA HIS A 21 -8.73 -17.82 11.74
C HIS A 21 -7.22 -18.07 11.71
N LYS A 22 -6.79 -19.31 11.60
CA LYS A 22 -5.37 -19.66 11.51
C LYS A 22 -4.71 -19.05 10.27
N THR A 23 -5.40 -19.04 9.14
CA THR A 23 -4.88 -18.44 7.90
C THR A 23 -4.74 -16.93 8.04
N ILE A 24 -5.69 -16.25 8.70
CA ILE A 24 -5.63 -14.80 8.97
C ILE A 24 -4.47 -14.48 9.93
N ASP A 25 -4.32 -15.25 11.03
CA ASP A 25 -3.23 -15.07 11.99
C ASP A 25 -1.86 -15.32 11.35
N ASP A 26 -1.72 -16.33 10.48
CA ASP A 26 -0.49 -16.62 9.76
C ASP A 26 -0.17 -15.50 8.74
N MET A 27 -1.17 -14.92 8.09
CA MET A 27 -1.00 -13.78 7.19
C MET A 27 -0.62 -12.51 7.95
N GLU A 28 -1.23 -12.24 9.12
CA GLU A 28 -0.87 -11.11 9.97
C GLU A 28 0.54 -11.27 10.57
N LYS A 29 0.92 -12.48 10.96
CA LYS A 29 2.26 -12.79 11.45
C LYS A 29 3.30 -12.59 10.35
N LYS A 30 3.03 -13.06 9.13
CA LYS A 30 3.90 -12.86 7.96
C LYS A 30 4.00 -11.38 7.59
N ARG A 31 2.91 -10.61 7.73
CA ARG A 31 2.86 -9.17 7.54
C ARG A 31 3.66 -8.41 8.61
N MET A 32 3.65 -8.87 9.86
CA MET A 32 4.47 -8.29 10.94
C MET A 32 5.93 -8.67 10.81
N GLU A 33 6.25 -9.86 10.33
CA GLU A 33 7.63 -10.30 10.09
C GLU A 33 8.29 -9.52 8.94
N TYR A 34 7.50 -9.09 7.94
CA TYR A 34 7.92 -8.18 6.88
C TYR A 34 8.18 -6.75 7.41
N ARG A 35 7.66 -6.39 8.58
CA ARG A 35 7.86 -5.11 9.26
C ARG A 35 9.03 -5.08 10.24
N LYS A 36 9.91 -6.09 10.26
CA LYS A 36 11.14 -5.96 11.06
C LYS A 36 11.93 -4.77 10.51
N PRO A 37 12.28 -3.79 11.36
CA PRO A 37 13.16 -2.70 10.95
C PRO A 37 14.52 -3.34 10.69
N ASP A 38 14.77 -3.67 9.43
CA ASP A 38 16.12 -3.91 8.97
C ASP A 38 16.87 -2.58 9.08
N SER A 39 18.17 -2.63 9.23
CA SER A 39 19.09 -1.50 9.35
C SER A 39 19.11 -0.62 8.10
N THR A 40 17.92 -0.15 7.69
CA THR A 40 17.72 0.66 6.51
C THR A 40 18.18 2.08 6.79
N PRO A 41 18.93 2.71 5.88
CA PRO A 41 19.36 4.10 6.02
C PRO A 41 18.18 4.99 6.38
N GLY A 42 18.36 5.92 7.30
CA GLY A 42 17.32 6.86 7.71
C GLY A 42 16.70 7.59 6.53
N MET A 43 15.51 8.14 6.72
CA MET A 43 14.83 8.93 5.70
C MET A 43 15.66 10.18 5.38
N CYS A 44 15.71 10.56 4.12
CA CYS A 44 16.29 11.84 3.71
C CYS A 44 15.49 13.02 4.29
N ALA A 45 16.15 14.16 4.51
CA ALA A 45 15.48 15.38 4.92
C ALA A 45 14.43 15.79 3.87
N LYS A 46 13.19 16.07 4.31
CA LYS A 46 12.09 16.42 3.43
C LYS A 46 12.05 17.93 3.16
N GLN A 47 11.75 18.27 1.92
CA GLN A 47 11.45 19.64 1.52
C GLN A 47 10.10 20.07 2.10
N PRO A 48 9.90 21.35 2.41
CA PRO A 48 8.57 21.87 2.71
C PRO A 48 7.69 21.79 1.45
N MET A 49 6.38 21.64 1.64
CA MET A 49 5.44 21.74 0.53
C MET A 49 5.38 23.19 0.05
N GLU A 50 5.58 23.42 -1.22
CA GLU A 50 5.52 24.71 -1.89
C GLU A 50 4.06 25.11 -2.23
N ALA A 51 3.85 26.29 -2.79
CA ALA A 51 2.53 26.78 -3.16
C ALA A 51 1.88 25.94 -4.27
N ASP A 52 2.69 25.33 -5.15
CA ASP A 52 2.30 24.39 -6.19
C ASP A 52 2.43 22.91 -5.75
N GLY A 53 2.47 22.66 -4.45
CA GLY A 53 2.57 21.34 -3.87
C GLY A 53 1.50 20.41 -4.44
N PHE A 54 1.89 19.20 -4.79
CA PHE A 54 1.07 18.28 -5.55
C PHE A 54 0.52 17.15 -4.67
N VAL A 55 -0.78 16.95 -4.72
CA VAL A 55 -1.47 15.88 -3.97
C VAL A 55 -2.23 15.00 -4.94
N ARG A 56 -2.01 13.69 -4.86
CA ARG A 56 -2.67 12.70 -5.70
C ARG A 56 -3.27 11.58 -4.87
N LEU A 57 -4.45 11.15 -5.28
CA LEU A 57 -5.06 9.93 -4.83
C LEU A 57 -5.08 8.93 -5.99
N SER A 58 -4.36 7.82 -5.79
CA SER A 58 -4.31 6.71 -6.75
C SER A 58 -5.19 5.57 -6.26
N LYS A 59 -6.20 5.17 -7.05
CA LYS A 59 -7.03 3.99 -6.77
C LYS A 59 -6.70 2.91 -7.78
N ILE A 60 -6.29 1.77 -7.27
CA ILE A 60 -5.74 0.66 -8.06
C ILE A 60 -6.54 -0.60 -7.74
N GLU A 61 -6.98 -1.31 -8.76
CA GLU A 61 -7.50 -2.67 -8.62
C GLU A 61 -6.51 -3.63 -9.25
N VAL A 62 -6.06 -4.61 -8.48
CA VAL A 62 -5.07 -5.60 -8.88
C VAL A 62 -5.78 -6.92 -9.18
N PHE A 63 -5.33 -7.66 -10.20
CA PHE A 63 -5.82 -9.01 -10.41
C PHE A 63 -5.42 -9.92 -9.23
N PRO A 64 -6.33 -10.72 -8.65
CA PRO A 64 -6.09 -11.48 -7.42
C PRO A 64 -4.83 -12.37 -7.47
N GLN A 65 -4.56 -12.97 -8.62
CA GLN A 65 -3.40 -13.86 -8.80
C GLN A 65 -2.05 -13.14 -8.70
N PHE A 66 -2.03 -11.82 -8.84
CA PHE A 66 -0.81 -10.99 -8.79
C PHE A 66 -0.69 -10.16 -7.51
N LEU A 67 -1.65 -10.26 -6.58
CA LEU A 67 -1.69 -9.37 -5.41
C LEU A 67 -0.38 -9.41 -4.60
N GLU A 68 0.14 -10.59 -4.31
CA GLU A 68 1.37 -10.74 -3.53
C GLU A 68 2.58 -10.13 -4.24
N GLU A 69 2.71 -10.35 -5.54
CA GLU A 69 3.80 -9.79 -6.35
C GLU A 69 3.67 -8.28 -6.48
N TYR A 70 2.46 -7.77 -6.75
CA TYR A 70 2.17 -6.34 -6.81
C TYR A 70 2.57 -5.65 -5.50
N MET A 71 2.23 -6.21 -4.34
CA MET A 71 2.55 -5.64 -3.04
C MET A 71 4.06 -5.54 -2.80
N LYS A 72 4.87 -6.46 -3.33
CA LYS A 72 6.34 -6.36 -3.25
C LYS A 72 6.85 -5.12 -4.01
N TYR A 73 6.39 -4.94 -5.25
CA TYR A 73 6.75 -3.77 -6.07
C TYR A 73 6.28 -2.46 -5.44
N ALA A 74 5.03 -2.42 -4.96
CA ALA A 74 4.44 -1.23 -4.37
C ALA A 74 5.14 -0.81 -3.06
N THR A 75 5.51 -1.79 -2.22
CA THR A 75 6.28 -1.54 -1.00
C THR A 75 7.68 -1.05 -1.32
N GLU A 76 8.39 -1.71 -2.25
CA GLU A 76 9.75 -1.33 -2.65
C GLU A 76 9.80 0.11 -3.17
N VAL A 77 8.92 0.47 -4.12
CA VAL A 77 8.89 1.83 -4.68
C VAL A 77 8.57 2.88 -3.61
N GLY A 78 7.59 2.62 -2.75
CA GLY A 78 7.22 3.55 -1.69
C GLY A 78 8.35 3.78 -0.69
N GLU A 79 9.02 2.73 -0.26
CA GLU A 79 10.16 2.82 0.67
C GLU A 79 11.35 3.56 0.06
N ILE A 80 11.75 3.24 -1.16
CA ILE A 80 12.86 3.92 -1.83
C ILE A 80 12.53 5.39 -2.00
N SER A 81 11.35 5.73 -2.50
CA SER A 81 10.92 7.10 -2.72
C SER A 81 10.93 7.92 -1.43
N LEU A 82 10.35 7.38 -0.35
CA LEU A 82 10.34 8.07 0.94
C LEU A 82 11.73 8.23 1.55
N ARG A 83 12.67 7.32 1.29
CA ARG A 83 14.03 7.38 1.84
C ARG A 83 14.95 8.29 1.04
N THR A 84 14.82 8.32 -0.29
CA THR A 84 15.83 8.93 -1.17
C THR A 84 15.38 10.21 -1.84
N GLU A 85 14.07 10.44 -1.97
CA GLU A 85 13.54 11.59 -2.66
C GLU A 85 13.03 12.65 -1.66
N SER A 86 13.77 13.74 -1.50
CA SER A 86 13.43 14.84 -0.58
C SER A 86 12.09 15.50 -0.92
N GLY A 87 11.68 15.48 -2.18
CA GLY A 87 10.43 16.07 -2.65
C GLY A 87 9.22 15.16 -2.56
N VAL A 88 9.40 13.85 -2.27
CA VAL A 88 8.29 12.91 -1.98
C VAL A 88 7.99 13.00 -0.49
N LEU A 89 6.85 13.61 -0.14
CA LEU A 89 6.50 13.90 1.26
C LEU A 89 5.70 12.78 1.89
N THR A 90 4.79 12.19 1.14
CA THR A 90 3.91 11.09 1.61
C THR A 90 3.69 10.08 0.48
N MET A 91 3.76 8.80 0.83
CA MET A 91 3.27 7.67 0.05
C MET A 91 2.57 6.71 1.00
N TYR A 92 1.29 6.97 1.26
CA TYR A 92 0.51 6.18 2.21
C TYR A 92 -0.45 5.28 1.45
N ALA A 93 -0.11 3.99 1.39
CA ALA A 93 -0.90 2.97 0.71
C ALA A 93 -1.74 2.18 1.70
N VAL A 94 -3.01 1.98 1.37
CA VAL A 94 -3.97 1.18 2.14
C VAL A 94 -4.74 0.25 1.21
N GLY A 95 -5.02 -0.97 1.67
CA GLY A 95 -5.90 -1.93 1.01
C GLY A 95 -7.26 -1.98 1.71
N GLU A 96 -8.33 -2.22 0.97
CA GLU A 96 -9.63 -2.49 1.56
C GLU A 96 -9.60 -3.83 2.33
N LYS A 97 -10.16 -3.86 3.54
CA LYS A 97 -10.21 -5.11 4.34
C LYS A 97 -11.03 -6.20 3.66
N GLU A 98 -12.17 -5.83 3.08
CA GLU A 98 -13.09 -6.74 2.42
C GLU A 98 -12.59 -7.19 1.03
N ASN A 99 -11.73 -6.39 0.40
CA ASN A 99 -11.16 -6.69 -0.90
C ASN A 99 -9.72 -6.15 -1.00
N PRO A 100 -8.72 -6.94 -0.57
CA PRO A 100 -7.32 -6.50 -0.56
C PRO A 100 -6.74 -6.18 -1.95
N CYS A 101 -7.42 -6.61 -3.03
CA CYS A 101 -7.04 -6.25 -4.39
C CYS A 101 -7.32 -4.78 -4.74
N LYS A 102 -8.11 -4.09 -3.91
CA LYS A 102 -8.35 -2.65 -4.07
C LYS A 102 -7.42 -1.87 -3.14
N VAL A 103 -6.48 -1.17 -3.75
CA VAL A 103 -5.45 -0.38 -3.09
C VAL A 103 -5.70 1.09 -3.36
N THR A 104 -5.61 1.90 -2.33
CA THR A 104 -5.64 3.36 -2.43
C THR A 104 -4.33 3.92 -1.91
N ILE A 105 -3.71 4.83 -2.66
CA ILE A 105 -2.46 5.49 -2.26
C ILE A 105 -2.72 6.99 -2.19
N LEU A 106 -2.44 7.60 -1.04
CA LEU A 106 -2.32 9.04 -0.90
C LEU A 106 -0.86 9.43 -1.11
N GLU A 107 -0.62 10.26 -2.10
CA GLU A 107 0.69 10.73 -2.48
C GLU A 107 0.74 12.26 -2.33
N THR A 108 1.79 12.77 -1.69
CA THR A 108 2.03 14.22 -1.62
C THR A 108 3.47 14.53 -1.98
N TYR A 109 3.66 15.58 -2.74
CA TYR A 109 4.94 16.03 -3.25
C TYR A 109 5.17 17.50 -2.90
N ALA A 110 6.43 17.86 -2.67
CA ALA A 110 6.81 19.24 -2.30
C ALA A 110 6.40 20.25 -3.38
N SER A 111 6.49 19.86 -4.65
CA SER A 111 6.13 20.67 -5.81
C SER A 111 5.74 19.77 -6.99
N HIS A 112 5.20 20.35 -8.04
CA HIS A 112 4.93 19.64 -9.29
C HIS A 112 6.24 19.10 -9.92
N ALA A 113 7.33 19.85 -9.84
CA ALA A 113 8.64 19.40 -10.31
C ALA A 113 9.16 18.17 -9.53
N ALA A 114 8.87 18.09 -8.21
CA ALA A 114 9.20 16.92 -7.41
C ALA A 114 8.43 15.68 -7.87
N TYR A 115 7.15 15.83 -8.22
CA TYR A 115 6.36 14.76 -8.83
C TYR A 115 6.94 14.31 -10.17
N GLU A 116 7.29 15.24 -11.07
CA GLU A 116 7.89 14.89 -12.37
C GLU A 116 9.21 14.13 -12.19
N LYS A 117 10.05 14.56 -11.24
CA LYS A 117 11.28 13.86 -10.90
C LYS A 117 11.01 12.44 -10.40
N HIS A 118 10.00 12.28 -9.53
CA HIS A 118 9.61 10.98 -9.00
C HIS A 118 9.21 10.00 -10.11
N ILE A 119 8.29 10.41 -10.99
CA ILE A 119 7.82 9.52 -12.08
C ILE A 119 8.90 9.21 -13.11
N ALA A 120 9.96 10.01 -13.20
CA ALA A 120 11.12 9.76 -14.06
C ALA A 120 12.19 8.88 -13.38
N SER A 121 12.07 8.62 -12.07
CA SER A 121 13.07 7.85 -11.32
C SER A 121 13.12 6.38 -11.75
N GLU A 122 14.29 5.76 -11.60
CA GLU A 122 14.51 4.35 -11.96
C GLU A 122 13.58 3.41 -11.18
N HIS A 123 13.44 3.63 -9.87
CA HIS A 123 12.59 2.79 -9.03
C HIS A 123 11.11 2.92 -9.37
N PHE A 124 10.64 4.14 -9.73
CA PHE A 124 9.26 4.29 -10.21
C PHE A 124 9.04 3.61 -11.55
N GLN A 125 9.98 3.74 -12.49
CA GLN A 125 9.88 3.08 -13.80
C GLN A 125 9.91 1.55 -13.65
N LYS A 126 10.75 1.01 -12.76
CA LYS A 126 10.76 -0.42 -12.41
C LYS A 126 9.39 -0.87 -11.89
N TYR A 127 8.82 -0.14 -10.94
CA TYR A 127 7.47 -0.41 -10.42
C TYR A 127 6.43 -0.38 -11.55
N LYS A 128 6.37 0.71 -12.30
CA LYS A 128 5.39 0.92 -13.36
C LYS A 128 5.43 -0.20 -14.41
N GLN A 129 6.61 -0.53 -14.91
CA GLN A 129 6.78 -1.55 -15.93
C GLN A 129 6.52 -2.96 -15.38
N GLY A 130 7.02 -3.24 -14.18
CA GLY A 130 6.85 -4.54 -13.53
C GLY A 130 5.40 -4.87 -13.19
N THR A 131 4.58 -3.85 -12.87
CA THR A 131 3.20 -4.06 -12.41
C THR A 131 2.12 -3.85 -13.48
N LEU A 132 2.48 -3.39 -14.68
CA LEU A 132 1.51 -3.03 -15.72
C LEU A 132 0.50 -4.15 -16.03
N HIS A 133 0.95 -5.39 -16.09
CA HIS A 133 0.11 -6.56 -16.38
C HIS A 133 -0.69 -7.06 -15.16
N MET A 134 -0.36 -6.58 -13.98
CA MET A 134 -1.00 -6.96 -12.72
C MET A 134 -2.20 -6.08 -12.39
N VAL A 135 -2.26 -4.88 -12.98
CA VAL A 135 -3.28 -3.87 -12.69
C VAL A 135 -4.48 -4.06 -13.59
N LYS A 136 -5.64 -4.29 -12.96
CA LYS A 136 -6.93 -4.40 -13.64
C LYS A 136 -7.53 -3.04 -13.94
N SER A 137 -7.39 -2.07 -13.00
CA SER A 137 -7.82 -0.70 -13.20
C SER A 137 -6.94 0.26 -12.39
N LEU A 138 -6.77 1.48 -12.91
CA LEU A 138 -6.04 2.57 -12.27
C LEU A 138 -6.81 3.86 -12.49
N VAL A 139 -7.13 4.55 -11.39
CA VAL A 139 -7.71 5.90 -11.42
C VAL A 139 -6.77 6.82 -10.65
N LEU A 140 -6.28 7.84 -11.33
CA LEU A 140 -5.46 8.91 -10.74
C LEU A 140 -6.33 10.15 -10.59
N SER A 141 -6.34 10.73 -9.39
CA SER A 141 -7.15 11.92 -9.08
C SER A 141 -6.31 12.93 -8.31
N ASP A 142 -6.11 14.07 -8.92
CA ASP A 142 -5.42 15.20 -8.28
C ASP A 142 -6.34 15.82 -7.25
N GLN A 143 -5.79 16.17 -6.09
CA GLN A 143 -6.52 16.61 -4.92
C GLN A 143 -6.07 18.00 -4.48
N THR A 144 -7.01 18.76 -3.97
CA THR A 144 -6.72 20.03 -3.29
C THR A 144 -6.87 19.83 -1.79
N PRO A 145 -5.83 20.10 -0.97
CA PRO A 145 -5.94 20.02 0.47
C PRO A 145 -7.00 20.98 1.01
N LEU A 146 -7.99 20.47 1.72
CA LEU A 146 -9.00 21.31 2.38
C LEU A 146 -8.47 21.98 3.64
N ASN A 147 -7.44 21.41 4.23
CA ASN A 147 -6.77 21.93 5.42
C ASN A 147 -5.25 21.94 5.23
N PRO A 148 -4.70 22.91 4.52
CA PRO A 148 -3.26 22.98 4.21
C PRO A 148 -2.37 23.18 5.46
N ALA A 149 -2.94 23.60 6.60
CA ALA A 149 -2.22 23.68 7.86
C ALA A 149 -1.97 22.30 8.50
N ASN A 150 -2.74 21.29 8.15
CA ASN A 150 -2.53 19.91 8.61
C ASN A 150 -1.43 19.24 7.78
N LYS A 151 -0.20 19.38 8.24
CA LYS A 151 0.93 18.64 7.67
C LYS A 151 0.77 17.17 8.04
N LEU A 152 0.72 16.29 7.05
CA LEU A 152 0.93 14.86 7.27
C LEU A 152 2.39 14.67 7.68
N ASN A 153 2.62 14.48 8.97
CA ASN A 153 3.94 14.09 9.45
C ASN A 153 4.17 12.63 9.08
N ASN A 154 5.29 12.35 8.44
CA ASN A 154 5.75 10.98 8.24
C ASN A 154 6.02 10.35 9.61
N PHE A 155 5.16 9.44 10.05
CA PHE A 155 5.30 8.71 11.31
C PHE A 155 6.38 7.62 11.27
N MET A 156 7.09 7.47 10.17
CA MET A 156 8.24 6.56 10.11
C MET A 156 9.50 7.33 10.51
N GLN A 157 9.69 7.48 11.80
CA GLN A 157 10.97 7.83 12.42
C GLN A 157 11.65 6.57 12.92
#